data_29700a99257008ce54a2c7ddd06ff96e
#
_entry.id   29700a99257008ce54a2c7ddd06ff96e
#
_cell.length_a   1.000
_cell.length_b   1.000
_cell.length_c   1.000
_cell.angle_alpha   90.00
_cell.angle_beta   90.00
_cell.angle_gamma   90.00
#
_symmetry.space_group_name_H-M   'P 1'
#
loop_
_entity.id
_entity.type
_entity.pdbx_description
1 polymer ?
#
loop_
_entity_poly.entity_id
_entity_poly.type
_entity_poly.pdbx_seq_one_letter_code
_entity_poly.pdbx_strand_id
1 'polypeptide(L)'
;DRGFVSLDKSRLSDRIYPVSSFSEGAAISQEERLRATDVAQPAIGAVSIGALRILESFGFSADAAAGHSYGELTALSAAGCIDETALHTLSRLRGRLMAGDGGDKGSMLAVPAPLATVEKVIAEEGLDLVIANRNAPAQAVLSGKSSEIDRAATIFAARNLTAKKLPVAAAFHSPLVADAAEPFLASLEKIEFHKGEFPVFANTTASLYPAEEADAKKLLASQLAAPVEFVAEIEAMYASGIRTFVEA
;
A
#
# COMPACT_ATOMS: atom_id res chain seq x y z
N ASP A 1 11.84 3.55 -16.36
CA ASP A 1 12.48 2.38 -17.00
C ASP A 1 13.98 2.24 -16.71
N ARG A 2 14.78 3.32 -16.74
CA ARG A 2 16.26 3.23 -16.61
C ARG A 2 16.71 2.51 -15.34
N GLY A 3 16.16 2.85 -14.18
CA GLY A 3 16.49 2.22 -12.90
C GLY A 3 16.00 0.76 -12.80
N PHE A 4 14.94 0.41 -13.51
CA PHE A 4 14.39 -0.94 -13.52
C PHE A 4 15.21 -1.89 -14.41
N VAL A 5 15.60 -1.44 -15.59
CA VAL A 5 16.41 -2.23 -16.56
C VAL A 5 17.75 -2.67 -15.99
N SER A 6 18.41 -1.81 -15.18
CA SER A 6 19.72 -2.14 -14.60
C SER A 6 19.70 -3.36 -13.68
N LEU A 7 18.54 -3.75 -13.19
CA LEU A 7 18.38 -4.80 -12.17
C LEU A 7 17.66 -6.05 -12.69
N ASP A 8 16.76 -5.93 -13.67
CA ASP A 8 15.89 -7.03 -14.12
C ASP A 8 15.99 -7.34 -15.63
N LYS A 9 16.87 -6.65 -16.36
CA LYS A 9 17.04 -6.77 -17.84
C LYS A 9 15.73 -6.57 -18.65
N SER A 10 14.65 -6.12 -18.02
CA SER A 10 13.36 -5.77 -18.63
C SER A 10 12.95 -4.38 -18.24
N ARG A 11 12.12 -3.73 -19.03
CA ARG A 11 11.59 -2.41 -18.69
C ARG A 11 10.34 -2.57 -17.81
N LEU A 12 10.09 -1.62 -16.93
CA LEU A 12 8.84 -1.57 -16.16
C LEU A 12 7.64 -1.42 -17.10
N SER A 13 7.78 -0.57 -18.15
CA SER A 13 6.75 -0.40 -19.18
C SER A 13 6.37 -1.70 -19.89
N ASP A 14 7.32 -2.62 -20.10
CA ASP A 14 7.04 -3.92 -20.71
C ASP A 14 6.23 -4.85 -19.77
N ARG A 15 6.22 -4.57 -18.47
CA ARG A 15 5.40 -5.27 -17.46
C ARG A 15 4.01 -4.66 -17.36
N ILE A 16 3.90 -3.33 -17.43
CA ILE A 16 2.62 -2.59 -17.38
C ILE A 16 1.85 -2.79 -18.70
N TYR A 17 2.54 -2.72 -19.83
CA TYR A 17 1.99 -2.84 -21.17
C TYR A 17 2.67 -3.99 -21.92
N PRO A 18 2.42 -5.24 -21.53
CA PRO A 18 3.05 -6.39 -22.18
C PRO A 18 2.54 -6.53 -23.62
N VAL A 19 3.39 -7.14 -24.47
CA VAL A 19 2.95 -7.52 -25.81
C VAL A 19 1.76 -8.47 -25.72
N SER A 20 0.74 -8.21 -26.52
CA SER A 20 -0.48 -9.02 -26.56
C SER A 20 -0.15 -10.50 -26.76
N SER A 21 -0.72 -11.35 -25.93
CA SER A 21 -0.58 -12.80 -26.04
C SER A 21 -1.86 -13.43 -26.58
N PHE A 22 -1.71 -14.33 -27.53
CA PHE A 22 -2.81 -15.15 -28.06
C PHE A 22 -3.00 -16.46 -27.24
N SER A 23 -2.17 -16.70 -26.23
CA SER A 23 -2.21 -17.87 -25.37
C SER A 23 -2.67 -17.46 -23.98
N GLU A 24 -3.71 -18.12 -23.47
CA GLU A 24 -4.24 -17.88 -22.12
C GLU A 24 -3.16 -18.07 -21.05
N GLY A 25 -2.33 -19.11 -21.14
CA GLY A 25 -1.23 -19.34 -20.20
C GLY A 25 -0.18 -18.22 -20.18
N ALA A 26 0.11 -17.60 -21.34
CA ALA A 26 1.02 -16.47 -21.40
C ALA A 26 0.39 -15.20 -20.80
N ALA A 27 -0.91 -14.97 -21.01
CA ALA A 27 -1.63 -13.85 -20.41
C ALA A 27 -1.64 -13.97 -18.87
N ILE A 28 -1.94 -15.16 -18.34
CA ILE A 28 -1.88 -15.45 -16.88
C ILE A 28 -0.47 -15.17 -16.35
N SER A 29 0.57 -15.66 -17.01
CA SER A 29 1.95 -15.44 -16.60
C SER A 29 2.37 -13.97 -16.63
N GLN A 30 1.85 -13.16 -17.57
CA GLN A 30 2.08 -11.72 -17.60
C GLN A 30 1.42 -11.02 -16.42
N GLU A 31 0.19 -11.40 -16.09
CA GLU A 31 -0.56 -10.85 -14.96
C GLU A 31 0.11 -11.21 -13.62
N GLU A 32 0.53 -12.45 -13.43
CA GLU A 32 1.26 -12.90 -12.24
C GLU A 32 2.55 -12.11 -12.03
N ARG A 33 3.31 -11.85 -13.11
CA ARG A 33 4.53 -11.05 -13.06
C ARG A 33 4.26 -9.59 -12.70
N LEU A 34 3.16 -9.00 -13.19
CA LEU A 34 2.79 -7.64 -12.83
C LEU A 34 2.32 -7.56 -11.36
N ARG A 35 1.67 -8.61 -10.85
CA ARG A 35 1.20 -8.70 -9.46
C ARG A 35 2.32 -8.93 -8.45
N ALA A 36 3.51 -9.36 -8.89
CA ALA A 36 4.65 -9.51 -8.00
C ALA A 36 4.95 -8.16 -7.30
N THR A 37 5.03 -8.16 -5.97
CA THR A 37 5.01 -6.94 -5.15
C THR A 37 6.15 -5.98 -5.48
N ASP A 38 7.32 -6.50 -5.85
CA ASP A 38 8.50 -5.73 -6.29
C ASP A 38 8.37 -5.15 -7.71
N VAL A 39 7.34 -5.55 -8.46
CA VAL A 39 6.96 -5.00 -9.77
C VAL A 39 5.71 -4.14 -9.63
N ALA A 40 4.69 -4.61 -8.91
CA ALA A 40 3.41 -3.92 -8.74
C ALA A 40 3.59 -2.52 -8.12
N GLN A 41 4.38 -2.40 -7.04
CA GLN A 41 4.57 -1.11 -6.38
C GLN A 41 5.23 -0.06 -7.29
N PRO A 42 6.39 -0.30 -7.92
CA PRO A 42 6.94 0.67 -8.87
C PRO A 42 6.05 0.92 -10.08
N ALA A 43 5.23 -0.07 -10.52
CA ALA A 43 4.29 0.12 -11.62
C ALA A 43 3.16 1.08 -11.23
N ILE A 44 2.54 0.89 -10.06
CA ILE A 44 1.52 1.78 -9.52
C ILE A 44 2.09 3.20 -9.39
N GLY A 45 3.26 3.38 -8.76
CA GLY A 45 3.87 4.69 -8.61
C GLY A 45 4.14 5.40 -9.94
N ALA A 46 4.64 4.66 -10.93
CA ALA A 46 4.89 5.23 -12.25
C ALA A 46 3.60 5.68 -12.96
N VAL A 47 2.51 4.90 -12.82
CA VAL A 47 1.21 5.25 -13.42
C VAL A 47 0.59 6.44 -12.69
N SER A 48 0.58 6.44 -11.35
CA SER A 48 0.02 7.54 -10.56
C SER A 48 0.76 8.86 -10.79
N ILE A 49 2.11 8.87 -10.78
CA ILE A 49 2.86 10.09 -11.11
C ILE A 49 2.60 10.53 -12.55
N GLY A 50 2.48 9.59 -13.50
CA GLY A 50 2.12 9.90 -14.88
C GLY A 50 0.73 10.54 -14.98
N ALA A 51 -0.27 10.02 -14.26
CA ALA A 51 -1.61 10.60 -14.21
C ALA A 51 -1.61 11.99 -13.56
N LEU A 52 -0.88 12.17 -12.46
CA LEU A 52 -0.71 13.48 -11.82
C LEU A 52 -0.11 14.50 -12.79
N ARG A 53 0.97 14.16 -13.51
CA ARG A 53 1.59 15.07 -14.51
C ARG A 53 0.62 15.47 -15.62
N ILE A 54 -0.27 14.58 -16.01
CA ILE A 54 -1.34 14.90 -16.96
C ILE A 54 -2.31 15.92 -16.33
N LEU A 55 -2.78 15.67 -15.11
CA LEU A 55 -3.68 16.59 -14.40
C LEU A 55 -3.03 17.98 -14.23
N GLU A 56 -1.78 18.04 -13.82
CA GLU A 56 -1.01 19.28 -13.68
C GLU A 56 -0.91 20.04 -15.00
N SER A 57 -0.78 19.35 -16.15
CA SER A 57 -0.75 19.99 -17.47
C SER A 57 -2.08 20.65 -17.84
N PHE A 58 -3.18 20.26 -17.19
CA PHE A 58 -4.50 20.91 -17.28
C PHE A 58 -4.75 21.96 -16.20
N GLY A 59 -3.72 22.31 -15.41
CA GLY A 59 -3.81 23.33 -14.36
C GLY A 59 -4.33 22.82 -13.02
N PHE A 60 -4.34 21.49 -12.80
CA PHE A 60 -4.63 20.94 -11.49
C PHE A 60 -3.51 21.28 -10.51
N SER A 61 -3.90 21.67 -9.30
CA SER A 61 -3.01 21.92 -8.16
C SER A 61 -3.61 21.30 -6.93
N ALA A 62 -2.82 20.53 -6.19
CA ALA A 62 -3.27 19.89 -4.96
C ALA A 62 -3.08 20.80 -3.75
N ASP A 63 -4.07 20.81 -2.85
CA ASP A 63 -3.96 21.47 -1.53
C ASP A 63 -3.41 20.53 -0.46
N ALA A 64 -3.54 19.22 -0.67
CA ALA A 64 -3.01 18.15 0.18
C ALA A 64 -2.92 16.85 -0.62
N ALA A 65 -2.14 15.90 -0.14
CA ALA A 65 -2.12 14.54 -0.67
C ALA A 65 -2.30 13.49 0.44
N ALA A 66 -2.81 12.35 0.04
CA ALA A 66 -2.85 11.12 0.82
C ALA A 66 -2.62 9.94 -0.12
N GLY A 67 -2.26 8.80 0.43
CA GLY A 67 -2.12 7.60 -0.37
C GLY A 67 -2.44 6.37 0.44
N HIS A 68 -3.13 5.39 -0.14
CA HIS A 68 -3.43 4.14 0.53
C HIS A 68 -2.21 3.21 0.52
N SER A 69 -1.71 2.83 1.69
CA SER A 69 -0.57 1.91 1.83
C SER A 69 0.65 2.35 1.02
N TYR A 70 0.99 1.66 -0.07
CA TYR A 70 2.05 2.06 -0.98
C TYR A 70 1.89 3.50 -1.49
N GLY A 71 0.65 3.94 -1.67
CA GLY A 71 0.33 5.28 -2.17
C GLY A 71 0.92 6.42 -1.32
N GLU A 72 1.28 6.20 -0.05
CA GLU A 72 1.97 7.21 0.75
C GLU A 72 3.33 7.61 0.14
N LEU A 73 4.09 6.65 -0.40
CA LEU A 73 5.33 6.95 -1.12
C LEU A 73 5.08 7.84 -2.34
N THR A 74 4.00 7.53 -3.09
CA THR A 74 3.60 8.33 -4.25
C THR A 74 3.14 9.72 -3.82
N ALA A 75 2.35 9.84 -2.74
CA ALA A 75 1.90 11.11 -2.19
C ALA A 75 3.07 12.00 -1.71
N LEU A 76 4.06 11.42 -1.04
CA LEU A 76 5.29 12.12 -0.63
C LEU A 76 6.09 12.60 -1.84
N SER A 77 6.18 11.81 -2.91
CA SER A 77 6.84 12.22 -4.15
C SER A 77 6.05 13.30 -4.88
N ALA A 78 4.72 13.19 -4.92
CA ALA A 78 3.84 14.20 -5.50
C ALA A 78 3.98 15.57 -4.80
N ALA A 79 4.14 15.55 -3.47
CA ALA A 79 4.38 16.74 -2.67
C ALA A 79 5.82 17.28 -2.78
N GLY A 80 6.73 16.62 -3.48
CA GLY A 80 8.14 17.00 -3.58
C GLY A 80 8.99 16.66 -2.35
N CYS A 81 8.46 15.86 -1.41
CA CYS A 81 9.24 15.41 -0.24
C CYS A 81 10.39 14.48 -0.64
N ILE A 82 10.21 13.67 -1.65
CA ILE A 82 11.23 12.82 -2.27
C ILE A 82 11.16 12.95 -3.80
N ASP A 83 12.30 12.80 -4.46
CA ASP A 83 12.36 12.84 -5.92
C ASP A 83 11.84 11.54 -6.58
N GLU A 84 11.61 11.55 -7.88
CA GLU A 84 11.11 10.38 -8.62
C GLU A 84 12.12 9.21 -8.62
N THR A 85 13.43 9.49 -8.52
CA THR A 85 14.46 8.45 -8.45
C THR A 85 14.38 7.72 -7.11
N ALA A 86 14.22 8.47 -6.02
CA ALA A 86 13.98 7.94 -4.69
C ALA A 86 12.68 7.14 -4.63
N LEU A 87 11.57 7.68 -5.19
CA LEU A 87 10.30 6.97 -5.28
C LEU A 87 10.48 5.59 -5.91
N HIS A 88 11.08 5.49 -7.09
CA HIS A 88 11.25 4.22 -7.78
C HIS A 88 12.19 3.26 -7.04
N THR A 89 13.25 3.75 -6.44
CA THR A 89 14.20 2.97 -5.64
C THR A 89 13.52 2.38 -4.41
N LEU A 90 12.79 3.23 -3.66
CA LEU A 90 12.08 2.83 -2.46
C LEU A 90 10.89 1.90 -2.77
N SER A 91 10.15 2.17 -3.86
CA SER A 91 9.03 1.31 -4.29
C SER A 91 9.46 -0.13 -4.51
N ARG A 92 10.57 -0.30 -5.22
CA ARG A 92 11.12 -1.62 -5.51
C ARG A 92 11.66 -2.31 -4.25
N LEU A 93 12.37 -1.57 -3.41
CA LEU A 93 12.89 -2.09 -2.16
C LEU A 93 11.74 -2.51 -1.24
N ARG A 94 10.74 -1.64 -1.05
CA ARG A 94 9.55 -1.92 -0.24
C ARG A 94 8.85 -3.19 -0.72
N GLY A 95 8.65 -3.30 -2.05
CA GLY A 95 8.04 -4.48 -2.66
C GLY A 95 8.79 -5.78 -2.35
N ARG A 96 10.12 -5.77 -2.44
CA ARG A 96 10.96 -6.92 -2.11
C ARG A 96 10.91 -7.28 -0.63
N LEU A 97 11.08 -6.31 0.25
CA LEU A 97 11.06 -6.52 1.69
C LEU A 97 9.71 -7.09 2.15
N MET A 98 8.61 -6.59 1.59
CA MET A 98 7.28 -7.08 1.91
C MET A 98 6.97 -8.46 1.31
N ALA A 99 7.55 -8.82 0.15
CA ALA A 99 7.43 -10.17 -0.42
C ALA A 99 8.15 -11.21 0.43
N GLY A 100 9.30 -10.84 1.04
CA GLY A 100 10.13 -11.71 1.88
C GLY A 100 10.76 -12.88 1.14
N ASP A 101 11.63 -13.61 1.83
CA ASP A 101 12.49 -14.66 1.24
C ASP A 101 11.92 -16.09 1.40
N GLY A 102 10.60 -16.26 1.29
CA GLY A 102 9.97 -17.59 1.35
C GLY A 102 9.27 -17.92 2.67
N GLY A 103 8.65 -19.11 2.75
CA GLY A 103 7.82 -19.54 3.86
C GLY A 103 6.39 -18.99 3.82
N ASP A 104 5.56 -19.33 4.83
CA ASP A 104 4.24 -18.75 4.99
C ASP A 104 4.34 -17.33 5.57
N LYS A 105 4.25 -16.34 4.72
CA LYS A 105 4.20 -14.92 5.09
C LYS A 105 2.80 -14.46 5.50
N GLY A 106 1.88 -15.40 5.67
CA GLY A 106 0.49 -15.12 5.97
C GLY A 106 -0.32 -14.71 4.75
N SER A 107 -1.53 -14.27 4.99
CA SER A 107 -2.50 -13.92 3.97
C SER A 107 -3.41 -12.79 4.43
N MET A 108 -4.31 -12.33 3.54
CA MET A 108 -5.26 -11.27 3.84
C MET A 108 -6.68 -11.67 3.42
N LEU A 109 -7.68 -11.19 4.16
CA LEU A 109 -9.10 -11.47 3.95
C LEU A 109 -9.89 -10.16 3.91
N ALA A 110 -10.47 -9.83 2.78
CA ALA A 110 -11.39 -8.68 2.65
C ALA A 110 -12.77 -9.07 3.18
N VAL A 111 -13.32 -8.24 4.07
CA VAL A 111 -14.62 -8.43 4.69
C VAL A 111 -15.45 -7.15 4.49
N PRO A 112 -16.41 -7.16 3.55
CA PRO A 112 -17.33 -6.04 3.33
C PRO A 112 -18.46 -6.08 4.38
N ALA A 113 -18.13 -5.65 5.60
CA ALA A 113 -19.06 -5.56 6.72
C ALA A 113 -18.68 -4.38 7.63
N PRO A 114 -19.61 -3.84 8.44
CA PRO A 114 -19.31 -2.77 9.40
C PRO A 114 -18.13 -3.14 10.30
N LEU A 115 -17.19 -2.20 10.49
CA LEU A 115 -15.96 -2.43 11.25
C LEU A 115 -16.25 -3.01 12.64
N ALA A 116 -17.22 -2.46 13.36
CA ALA A 116 -17.64 -2.96 14.67
C ALA A 116 -18.12 -4.43 14.64
N THR A 117 -18.75 -4.86 13.52
CA THR A 117 -19.15 -6.26 13.34
C THR A 117 -17.93 -7.16 13.15
N VAL A 118 -16.95 -6.71 12.37
CA VAL A 118 -15.70 -7.45 12.13
C VAL A 118 -14.90 -7.59 13.44
N GLU A 119 -14.73 -6.49 14.18
CA GLU A 119 -14.06 -6.48 15.48
C GLU A 119 -14.73 -7.42 16.49
N LYS A 120 -16.06 -7.39 16.53
CA LYS A 120 -16.85 -8.30 17.38
C LYS A 120 -16.59 -9.76 17.04
N VAL A 121 -16.60 -10.13 15.76
CA VAL A 121 -16.34 -11.52 15.33
C VAL A 121 -14.94 -11.96 15.70
N ILE A 122 -13.91 -11.11 15.47
CA ILE A 122 -12.53 -11.40 15.86
C ILE A 122 -12.43 -11.69 17.36
N ALA A 123 -13.05 -10.85 18.19
CA ALA A 123 -13.01 -10.98 19.64
C ALA A 123 -13.78 -12.23 20.15
N GLU A 124 -15.00 -12.46 19.65
CA GLU A 124 -15.83 -13.61 20.06
C GLU A 124 -15.23 -14.96 19.69
N GLU A 125 -14.57 -15.05 18.54
CA GLU A 125 -13.98 -16.27 18.03
C GLU A 125 -12.49 -16.45 18.42
N GLY A 126 -11.92 -15.44 19.10
CA GLY A 126 -10.51 -15.45 19.49
C GLY A 126 -9.58 -15.66 18.30
N LEU A 127 -9.80 -14.90 17.22
CA LEU A 127 -8.97 -14.96 16.02
C LEU A 127 -7.66 -14.19 16.24
N ASP A 128 -6.52 -14.83 15.96
CA ASP A 128 -5.20 -14.20 15.99
C ASP A 128 -4.95 -13.43 14.68
N LEU A 129 -5.74 -12.39 14.45
CA LEU A 129 -5.73 -11.56 13.25
C LEU A 129 -5.73 -10.08 13.62
N VAL A 130 -5.14 -9.27 12.75
CA VAL A 130 -5.22 -7.80 12.85
C VAL A 130 -6.13 -7.25 11.76
N ILE A 131 -6.81 -6.13 12.04
CA ILE A 131 -7.44 -5.33 10.99
C ILE A 131 -6.34 -4.50 10.35
N ALA A 132 -5.86 -4.99 9.21
CA ALA A 132 -4.77 -4.37 8.46
C ALA A 132 -5.21 -3.07 7.75
N ASN A 133 -6.46 -3.04 7.27
CA ASN A 133 -6.99 -1.86 6.59
C ASN A 133 -8.43 -1.59 7.03
N ARG A 134 -8.70 -0.34 7.41
CA ARG A 134 -10.03 0.23 7.59
C ARG A 134 -10.34 1.09 6.36
N ASN A 135 -10.75 0.42 5.25
CA ASN A 135 -10.88 1.07 3.93
C ASN A 135 -12.15 1.91 3.80
N ALA A 136 -13.23 1.49 4.44
CA ALA A 136 -14.51 2.19 4.50
C ALA A 136 -15.24 1.81 5.79
N PRO A 137 -16.27 2.55 6.23
CA PRO A 137 -17.06 2.21 7.43
C PRO A 137 -17.62 0.79 7.43
N ALA A 138 -17.80 0.20 6.25
CA ALA A 138 -18.28 -1.17 6.05
C ALA A 138 -17.32 -2.01 5.20
N GLN A 139 -16.03 -1.79 5.30
CA GLN A 139 -15.01 -2.57 4.58
C GLN A 139 -13.70 -2.64 5.38
N ALA A 140 -13.42 -3.82 5.90
CA ALA A 140 -12.15 -4.15 6.56
C ALA A 140 -11.33 -5.14 5.73
N VAL A 141 -10.02 -5.13 5.92
CA VAL A 141 -9.13 -6.20 5.48
C VAL A 141 -8.41 -6.74 6.70
N LEU A 142 -8.52 -8.04 6.91
CA LEU A 142 -7.83 -8.78 7.96
C LEU A 142 -6.50 -9.30 7.46
N SER A 143 -5.52 -9.36 8.32
CA SER A 143 -4.17 -9.85 8.01
C SER A 143 -3.66 -10.75 9.14
N GLY A 144 -2.99 -11.84 8.78
CA GLY A 144 -2.42 -12.78 9.74
C GLY A 144 -1.94 -14.07 9.10
N LYS A 145 -1.66 -15.09 9.92
CA LYS A 145 -1.21 -16.41 9.45
C LYS A 145 -2.23 -17.01 8.48
N SER A 146 -1.76 -17.70 7.44
CA SER A 146 -2.64 -18.28 6.42
C SER A 146 -3.70 -19.20 7.02
N SER A 147 -3.37 -20.01 8.03
CA SER A 147 -4.32 -20.89 8.74
C SER A 147 -5.41 -20.13 9.47
N GLU A 148 -5.08 -18.99 10.11
CA GLU A 148 -6.07 -18.15 10.81
C GLU A 148 -6.97 -17.39 9.81
N ILE A 149 -6.44 -16.99 8.66
CA ILE A 149 -7.23 -16.40 7.57
C ILE A 149 -8.23 -17.42 7.01
N ASP A 150 -7.83 -18.66 6.80
CA ASP A 150 -8.73 -19.73 6.32
C ASP A 150 -9.80 -20.08 7.37
N ARG A 151 -9.44 -20.11 8.66
CA ARG A 151 -10.37 -20.24 9.78
C ARG A 151 -11.38 -19.07 9.82
N ALA A 152 -10.90 -17.84 9.69
CA ALA A 152 -11.74 -16.65 9.66
C ALA A 152 -12.72 -16.67 8.48
N ALA A 153 -12.26 -17.03 7.28
CA ALA A 153 -13.14 -17.13 6.11
C ALA A 153 -14.31 -18.08 6.35
N THR A 154 -14.05 -19.24 6.99
CA THR A 154 -15.08 -20.21 7.36
C THR A 154 -16.06 -19.63 8.39
N ILE A 155 -15.55 -18.94 9.42
CA ILE A 155 -16.37 -18.33 10.48
C ILE A 155 -17.27 -17.22 9.94
N PHE A 156 -16.72 -16.31 9.11
CA PHE A 156 -17.50 -15.24 8.50
C PHE A 156 -18.60 -15.82 7.59
N ALA A 157 -18.29 -16.83 6.79
CA ALA A 157 -19.28 -17.53 5.96
C ALA A 157 -20.40 -18.16 6.81
N ALA A 158 -20.08 -18.84 7.92
CA ALA A 158 -21.06 -19.41 8.84
C ALA A 158 -21.99 -18.37 9.49
N ARG A 159 -21.52 -17.13 9.60
CA ARG A 159 -22.30 -15.97 10.08
C ARG A 159 -23.03 -15.21 8.97
N ASN A 160 -23.07 -15.75 7.74
CA ASN A 160 -23.63 -15.12 6.54
C ASN A 160 -22.97 -13.77 6.19
N LEU A 161 -21.70 -13.61 6.53
CA LEU A 161 -20.89 -12.46 6.15
C LEU A 161 -19.97 -12.86 4.99
N THR A 162 -19.97 -12.03 3.95
CA THR A 162 -19.07 -12.25 2.81
C THR A 162 -17.63 -12.01 3.27
N ALA A 163 -16.73 -12.91 2.88
CA ALA A 163 -15.31 -12.74 3.08
C ALA A 163 -14.55 -13.30 1.87
N LYS A 164 -13.55 -12.60 1.39
CA LYS A 164 -12.77 -12.99 0.20
C LYS A 164 -11.29 -12.91 0.49
N LYS A 165 -10.60 -14.06 0.39
CA LYS A 165 -9.13 -14.10 0.45
C LYS A 165 -8.53 -13.29 -0.71
N LEU A 166 -7.58 -12.44 -0.39
CA LEU A 166 -6.92 -11.58 -1.37
C LEU A 166 -5.73 -12.31 -2.01
N PRO A 167 -5.49 -12.12 -3.31
CA PRO A 167 -4.34 -12.70 -4.02
C PRO A 167 -3.07 -11.87 -3.75
N VAL A 168 -2.61 -11.85 -2.50
CA VAL A 168 -1.43 -11.10 -2.06
C VAL A 168 -0.34 -12.04 -1.58
N ALA A 169 0.92 -11.57 -1.62
CA ALA A 169 2.09 -12.37 -1.31
C ALA A 169 2.34 -12.55 0.20
N ALA A 170 1.73 -11.70 1.05
CA ALA A 170 1.99 -11.70 2.49
C ALA A 170 0.84 -11.06 3.29
N ALA A 171 0.88 -11.22 4.60
CA ALA A 171 0.02 -10.56 5.57
C ALA A 171 0.49 -9.11 5.81
N PHE A 172 0.29 -8.24 4.82
CA PHE A 172 0.69 -6.84 4.91
C PHE A 172 0.02 -6.13 6.08
N HIS A 173 0.67 -5.07 6.58
CA HIS A 173 0.17 -4.27 7.69
C HIS A 173 -0.12 -5.08 8.97
N SER A 174 0.73 -6.07 9.23
CA SER A 174 0.67 -6.92 10.42
C SER A 174 2.07 -7.17 11.00
N PRO A 175 2.18 -7.69 12.23
CA PRO A 175 3.46 -8.05 12.82
C PRO A 175 4.28 -9.05 11.98
N LEU A 176 3.66 -9.82 11.09
CA LEU A 176 4.34 -10.80 10.24
C LEU A 176 5.29 -10.19 9.20
N VAL A 177 5.15 -8.90 8.92
CA VAL A 177 6.04 -8.15 8.00
C VAL A 177 6.86 -7.07 8.73
N ALA A 178 6.87 -7.07 10.07
CA ALA A 178 7.57 -6.06 10.87
C ALA A 178 9.08 -6.00 10.60
N ASP A 179 9.70 -7.13 10.30
CA ASP A 179 11.13 -7.23 9.99
C ASP A 179 11.52 -6.42 8.73
N ALA A 180 10.54 -6.05 7.90
CA ALA A 180 10.78 -5.19 6.73
C ALA A 180 11.01 -3.72 7.10
N ALA A 181 10.58 -3.27 8.28
CA ALA A 181 10.62 -1.85 8.66
C ALA A 181 12.05 -1.32 8.87
N GLU A 182 12.92 -2.08 9.54
CA GLU A 182 14.30 -1.67 9.83
C GLU A 182 15.14 -1.51 8.55
N PRO A 183 15.23 -2.50 7.64
CA PRO A 183 15.99 -2.34 6.41
C PRO A 183 15.37 -1.27 5.48
N PHE A 184 14.06 -1.04 5.55
CA PHE A 184 13.43 0.04 4.82
C PHE A 184 13.82 1.41 5.39
N LEU A 185 13.82 1.58 6.72
CA LEU A 185 14.29 2.79 7.40
C LEU A 185 15.76 3.09 7.05
N ALA A 186 16.63 2.09 7.12
CA ALA A 186 18.04 2.24 6.78
C ALA A 186 18.27 2.70 5.32
N SER A 187 17.31 2.45 4.44
CA SER A 187 17.34 2.94 3.06
C SER A 187 16.76 4.34 2.96
N LEU A 188 15.71 4.66 3.72
CA LEU A 188 15.16 6.02 3.81
C LEU A 188 16.17 7.01 4.37
N GLU A 189 17.03 6.61 5.30
CA GLU A 189 18.10 7.45 5.85
C GLU A 189 19.09 7.94 4.80
N LYS A 190 19.23 7.21 3.69
CA LYS A 190 20.11 7.58 2.57
C LYS A 190 19.44 8.46 1.53
N ILE A 191 18.14 8.68 1.64
CA ILE A 191 17.34 9.51 0.74
C ILE A 191 17.28 10.93 1.31
N GLU A 192 17.49 11.91 0.48
CA GLU A 192 17.23 13.31 0.81
C GLU A 192 15.71 13.53 0.90
N PHE A 193 15.28 14.07 2.03
CA PHE A 193 13.87 14.32 2.31
C PHE A 193 13.65 15.83 2.44
N HIS A 194 12.77 16.38 1.62
CA HIS A 194 12.53 17.81 1.56
C HIS A 194 11.20 18.17 2.24
N LYS A 195 11.04 19.45 2.54
CA LYS A 195 9.74 19.99 2.91
C LYS A 195 8.82 19.93 1.68
N GLY A 196 7.66 19.27 1.83
CA GLY A 196 6.68 19.21 0.75
C GLY A 196 6.09 20.56 0.36
N GLU A 197 5.69 20.70 -0.89
CA GLU A 197 4.98 21.88 -1.42
C GLU A 197 3.57 22.01 -0.82
N PHE A 198 2.97 20.89 -0.45
CA PHE A 198 1.69 20.81 0.25
C PHE A 198 1.72 19.67 1.29
N PRO A 199 0.81 19.68 2.28
CA PRO A 199 0.79 18.67 3.33
C PRO A 199 0.42 17.27 2.80
N VAL A 200 1.02 16.24 3.40
CA VAL A 200 0.72 14.84 3.14
C VAL A 200 0.17 14.21 4.41
N PHE A 201 -0.93 13.46 4.28
CA PHE A 201 -1.51 12.69 5.37
C PHE A 201 -0.92 11.28 5.41
N ALA A 202 -0.85 10.70 6.60
CA ALA A 202 -0.28 9.38 6.85
C ALA A 202 -1.35 8.38 7.30
N ASN A 203 -1.36 7.21 6.69
CA ASN A 203 -2.33 6.14 6.98
C ASN A 203 -2.34 5.70 8.45
N THR A 204 -1.14 5.58 9.04
CA THR A 204 -0.99 5.01 10.40
C THR A 204 -1.58 5.92 11.47
N THR A 205 -1.47 7.23 11.30
CA THR A 205 -1.87 8.22 12.30
C THR A 205 -3.12 8.99 11.93
N ALA A 206 -3.60 8.83 10.70
CA ALA A 206 -4.69 9.64 10.12
C ALA A 206 -4.47 11.15 10.32
N SER A 207 -3.21 11.60 10.24
CA SER A 207 -2.79 12.98 10.46
C SER A 207 -1.65 13.34 9.52
N LEU A 208 -1.25 14.60 9.53
CA LEU A 208 -0.14 15.07 8.69
C LEU A 208 1.16 14.35 9.04
N TYR A 209 1.99 14.10 8.03
CA TYR A 209 3.38 13.70 8.23
C TYR A 209 4.11 14.71 9.11
N PRO A 210 4.99 14.25 10.01
CA PRO A 210 5.83 15.12 10.83
C PRO A 210 6.68 16.05 9.96
N ALA A 211 6.91 17.27 10.44
CA ALA A 211 7.79 18.23 9.78
C ALA A 211 9.28 17.85 9.90
N GLU A 212 9.64 17.12 10.97
CA GLU A 212 10.99 16.64 11.20
C GLU A 212 11.28 15.42 10.32
N GLU A 213 12.33 15.51 9.50
CA GLU A 213 12.72 14.48 8.54
C GLU A 213 12.87 13.08 9.18
N ALA A 214 13.56 13.02 10.31
CA ALA A 214 13.79 11.74 10.99
C ALA A 214 12.51 11.07 11.46
N ASP A 215 11.52 11.85 11.91
CA ASP A 215 10.24 11.33 12.37
C ASP A 215 9.35 10.94 11.19
N ALA A 216 9.37 11.71 10.09
CA ALA A 216 8.68 11.34 8.85
C ALA A 216 9.20 10.01 8.27
N LYS A 217 10.51 9.83 8.22
CA LYS A 217 11.15 8.57 7.76
C LYS A 217 10.79 7.37 8.65
N LYS A 218 10.78 7.55 9.97
CA LYS A 218 10.37 6.52 10.92
C LYS A 218 8.89 6.16 10.76
N LEU A 219 8.02 7.16 10.60
CA LEU A 219 6.59 6.94 10.38
C LEU A 219 6.36 6.14 9.11
N LEU A 220 6.97 6.53 7.99
CA LEU A 220 6.88 5.83 6.72
C LEU A 220 7.42 4.38 6.80
N ALA A 221 8.51 4.16 7.53
CA ALA A 221 9.03 2.81 7.71
C ALA A 221 8.12 1.93 8.58
N SER A 222 7.57 2.48 9.66
CA SER A 222 6.67 1.74 10.56
C SER A 222 5.33 1.38 9.91
N GLN A 223 4.92 2.13 8.90
CA GLN A 223 3.68 1.91 8.14
C GLN A 223 3.61 0.51 7.51
N LEU A 224 4.75 -0.14 7.21
CA LEU A 224 4.76 -1.48 6.62
C LEU A 224 4.03 -2.51 7.49
N ALA A 225 4.15 -2.38 8.80
CA ALA A 225 3.56 -3.28 9.78
C ALA A 225 2.36 -2.69 10.53
N ALA A 226 2.06 -1.41 10.31
CA ALA A 226 0.97 -0.70 10.98
C ALA A 226 -0.32 -0.71 10.14
N PRO A 227 -1.50 -0.63 10.78
CA PRO A 227 -2.77 -0.55 10.08
C PRO A 227 -2.88 0.68 9.18
N VAL A 228 -3.65 0.53 8.11
CA VAL A 228 -4.09 1.64 7.24
C VAL A 228 -5.43 2.16 7.75
N GLU A 229 -5.42 3.31 8.39
CA GLU A 229 -6.58 3.99 8.96
C GLU A 229 -7.27 4.91 7.94
N PHE A 230 -7.60 4.38 6.76
CA PHE A 230 -8.02 5.18 5.61
C PHE A 230 -9.33 5.95 5.85
N VAL A 231 -10.28 5.37 6.60
CA VAL A 231 -11.51 6.07 7.00
C VAL A 231 -11.17 7.32 7.80
N ALA A 232 -10.39 7.17 8.87
CA ALA A 232 -10.00 8.27 9.74
C ALA A 232 -9.15 9.32 9.00
N GLU A 233 -8.31 8.89 8.06
CA GLU A 233 -7.50 9.77 7.22
C GLU A 233 -8.37 10.65 6.31
N ILE A 234 -9.35 10.07 5.61
CA ILE A 234 -10.29 10.84 4.78
C ILE A 234 -11.14 11.78 5.64
N GLU A 235 -11.58 11.35 6.82
CA GLU A 235 -12.31 12.21 7.77
C GLU A 235 -11.45 13.38 8.26
N ALA A 236 -10.16 13.14 8.55
CA ALA A 236 -9.22 14.18 8.96
C ALA A 236 -8.96 15.17 7.83
N MET A 237 -8.80 14.72 6.60
CA MET A 237 -8.69 15.57 5.42
C MET A 237 -9.95 16.44 5.25
N TYR A 238 -11.12 15.83 5.36
CA TYR A 238 -12.39 16.57 5.28
C TYR A 238 -12.51 17.61 6.41
N ALA A 239 -12.13 17.26 7.63
CA ALA A 239 -12.12 18.17 8.77
C ALA A 239 -11.14 19.35 8.59
N SER A 240 -10.03 19.12 7.87
CA SER A 240 -9.04 20.16 7.55
C SER A 240 -9.48 21.12 6.43
N GLY A 241 -10.65 20.88 5.81
CA GLY A 241 -11.20 21.75 4.78
C GLY A 241 -11.18 21.19 3.37
N ILE A 242 -10.58 20.05 3.12
CA ILE A 242 -10.57 19.39 1.81
C ILE A 242 -12.00 18.94 1.46
N ARG A 243 -12.45 19.23 0.23
CA ARG A 243 -13.81 18.93 -0.24
C ARG A 243 -13.86 18.16 -1.55
N THR A 244 -12.79 18.22 -2.33
CA THR A 244 -12.69 17.50 -3.61
C THR A 244 -11.53 16.54 -3.51
N PHE A 245 -11.79 15.27 -3.80
CA PHE A 245 -10.79 14.22 -3.84
C PHE A 245 -10.61 13.76 -5.29
N VAL A 246 -9.38 13.70 -5.74
CA VAL A 246 -9.01 13.24 -7.09
C VAL A 246 -8.04 12.08 -6.93
N GLU A 247 -8.35 10.96 -7.56
CA GLU A 247 -7.48 9.78 -7.60
C GLU A 247 -6.62 9.84 -8.86
N ALA A 248 -5.29 9.63 -8.71
CA ALA A 248 -4.30 9.68 -9.78
C ALA A 248 -3.36 8.45 -9.80
#